data_55100e3339dfe2b7ef8195c71b416891
#
_entry.id   55100e3339dfe2b7ef8195c71b416891
#
_cell.length_a   1.000
_cell.length_b   1.000
_cell.length_c   1.000
_cell.angle_alpha   90.00
_cell.angle_beta   90.00
_cell.angle_gamma   90.00
#
_symmetry.space_group_name_H-M   'P 1'
#
loop_
_entity.id
_entity.type
_entity.pdbx_description
1 polymer ?
#
loop_
_entity_poly.entity_id
_entity_poly.type
_entity_poly.pdbx_seq_one_letter_code
_entity_poly.pdbx_strand_id
1 'polypeptide(L)'
;MKAIVCLCHGYGDTCTFFLDGIARNIAAAGYGVFALDYPGFGLSEGLHGYIPSFDTLVDDVAETFAKVKGNPDYRGIPSFLFGQSMGGAVALKIHFKQPDEWNGAILVAPMCKISDDVVPAWPVQQVLIFLAKLLPKEKLVPQKDLAELAFKEEEKREQTSYNVIAYKDKPRLRTALEMLRTTQEIESRLEEVSLPIIILHGDADLVTDPAVSKDLYEKAKTSDKTLRLYKDAYHSILEGEPDEAIFQVLDDITSWLDQHSAKEV
;
A
#
# COMPACT_ATOMS: atom_id res chain seq x y z
N MET A 1 2.65 4.16 24.68
CA MET A 1 2.67 3.93 23.21
C MET A 1 3.92 3.12 22.90
N LYS A 2 3.75 1.94 22.29
CA LYS A 2 4.87 1.01 22.00
C LYS A 2 5.73 1.52 20.83
N ALA A 3 5.09 1.93 19.75
CA ALA A 3 5.72 2.49 18.55
C ALA A 3 4.72 3.37 17.77
N ILE A 4 5.23 4.04 16.73
CA ILE A 4 4.44 4.76 15.73
C ILE A 4 4.29 3.87 14.50
N VAL A 5 3.07 3.80 13.94
CA VAL A 5 2.78 3.15 12.67
C VAL A 5 2.17 4.16 11.71
N CYS A 6 2.85 4.42 10.60
CA CYS A 6 2.45 5.36 9.57
C CYS A 6 1.82 4.59 8.40
N LEU A 7 0.50 4.77 8.19
CA LEU A 7 -0.28 4.03 7.22
C LEU A 7 -0.32 4.72 5.86
N CYS A 8 -0.02 3.95 4.83
CA CYS A 8 -0.12 4.30 3.41
C CYS A 8 -1.26 3.51 2.77
N HIS A 9 -2.34 4.19 2.35
CA HIS A 9 -3.53 3.55 1.77
C HIS A 9 -3.34 3.13 0.30
N GLY A 10 -4.23 2.26 -0.18
CA GLY A 10 -4.27 1.78 -1.56
C GLY A 10 -4.74 2.82 -2.57
N TYR A 11 -4.65 2.47 -3.87
CA TYR A 11 -5.18 3.31 -4.93
C TYR A 11 -6.70 3.45 -4.84
N GLY A 12 -7.19 4.68 -4.89
CA GLY A 12 -8.62 4.98 -4.81
C GLY A 12 -9.18 4.99 -3.39
N ASP A 13 -8.43 4.47 -2.42
CA ASP A 13 -8.84 4.40 -1.04
C ASP A 13 -8.59 5.72 -0.27
N THR A 14 -8.89 5.69 1.02
CA THR A 14 -8.76 6.82 1.94
C THR A 14 -8.20 6.34 3.28
N CYS A 15 -7.75 7.26 4.12
CA CYS A 15 -7.35 6.94 5.50
C CYS A 15 -8.54 6.67 6.45
N THR A 16 -9.76 6.69 5.94
CA THR A 16 -11.00 6.40 6.65
C THR A 16 -11.63 5.09 6.16
N PHE A 17 -12.85 4.80 6.58
CA PHE A 17 -13.62 3.63 6.20
C PHE A 17 -12.90 2.32 6.60
N PHE A 18 -12.47 1.47 5.65
CA PHE A 18 -11.80 0.20 5.99
C PHE A 18 -10.47 0.43 6.72
N LEU A 19 -9.65 1.37 6.26
CA LEU A 19 -8.37 1.66 6.90
C LEU A 19 -8.52 2.17 8.34
N ASP A 20 -9.62 2.86 8.67
CA ASP A 20 -9.96 3.25 10.05
C ASP A 20 -10.12 2.03 10.96
N GLY A 21 -10.78 0.96 10.49
CA GLY A 21 -10.90 -0.31 11.23
C GLY A 21 -9.55 -0.96 11.52
N ILE A 22 -8.68 -1.00 10.52
CA ILE A 22 -7.31 -1.51 10.65
C ILE A 22 -6.51 -0.65 11.64
N ALA A 23 -6.59 0.68 11.49
CA ALA A 23 -5.92 1.64 12.38
C ALA A 23 -6.36 1.49 13.84
N ARG A 24 -7.67 1.32 14.09
CA ARG A 24 -8.21 1.10 15.44
C ARG A 24 -7.72 -0.20 16.07
N ASN A 25 -7.60 -1.27 15.29
CA ASN A 25 -7.08 -2.54 15.77
C ASN A 25 -5.61 -2.40 16.20
N ILE A 26 -4.78 -1.80 15.37
CA ILE A 26 -3.37 -1.53 15.68
C ILE A 26 -3.24 -0.59 16.89
N ALA A 27 -4.08 0.45 16.98
CA ALA A 27 -4.09 1.38 18.09
C ALA A 27 -4.53 0.70 19.41
N ALA A 28 -5.51 -0.21 19.37
CA ALA A 28 -5.93 -0.99 20.53
C ALA A 28 -4.82 -1.91 21.07
N ALA A 29 -3.89 -2.33 20.21
CA ALA A 29 -2.68 -3.07 20.60
C ALA A 29 -1.58 -2.18 21.23
N GLY A 30 -1.79 -0.86 21.35
CA GLY A 30 -0.91 0.08 22.06
C GLY A 30 0.03 0.89 21.17
N TYR A 31 -0.24 0.96 19.87
CA TYR A 31 0.54 1.73 18.89
C TYR A 31 -0.08 3.11 18.62
N GLY A 32 0.75 4.10 18.31
CA GLY A 32 0.29 5.37 17.75
C GLY A 32 0.13 5.22 16.24
N VAL A 33 -1.07 5.45 15.69
CA VAL A 33 -1.34 5.24 14.27
C VAL A 33 -1.61 6.56 13.59
N PHE A 34 -0.93 6.80 12.47
CA PHE A 34 -1.03 8.01 11.68
C PHE A 34 -1.24 7.66 10.22
N ALA A 35 -2.16 8.37 9.57
CA ALA A 35 -2.47 8.22 8.17
C ALA A 35 -2.82 9.58 7.56
N LEU A 36 -2.74 9.68 6.24
CA LEU A 36 -3.21 10.84 5.50
C LEU A 36 -3.86 10.39 4.19
N ASP A 37 -4.86 11.13 3.75
CA ASP A 37 -5.33 11.03 2.38
C ASP A 37 -4.28 11.68 1.45
N TYR A 38 -3.83 10.98 0.43
CA TYR A 38 -2.89 11.54 -0.54
C TYR A 38 -3.50 12.69 -1.33
N PRO A 39 -2.72 13.66 -1.84
CA PRO A 39 -3.23 14.65 -2.78
C PRO A 39 -4.02 14.01 -3.92
N GLY A 40 -5.27 14.45 -4.10
CA GLY A 40 -6.20 13.89 -5.09
C GLY A 40 -6.94 12.64 -4.64
N PHE A 41 -6.89 12.28 -3.36
CA PHE A 41 -7.65 11.16 -2.78
C PHE A 41 -8.38 11.62 -1.51
N GLY A 42 -9.45 10.91 -1.16
CA GLY A 42 -10.24 11.16 0.03
C GLY A 42 -10.68 12.62 0.14
N LEU A 43 -10.37 13.24 1.27
CA LEU A 43 -10.69 14.64 1.57
C LEU A 43 -9.52 15.62 1.28
N SER A 44 -8.37 15.11 0.80
CA SER A 44 -7.25 15.96 0.44
C SER A 44 -7.49 16.73 -0.86
N GLU A 45 -6.85 17.89 -0.98
CA GLU A 45 -6.93 18.72 -2.17
C GLU A 45 -6.39 18.01 -3.43
N GLY A 46 -6.85 18.45 -4.59
CA GLY A 46 -6.38 17.97 -5.87
C GLY A 46 -7.48 17.37 -6.74
N LEU A 47 -7.10 16.99 -7.97
CA LEU A 47 -8.03 16.34 -8.89
C LEU A 47 -8.19 14.87 -8.50
N HIS A 48 -9.41 14.46 -8.18
CA HIS A 48 -9.72 13.14 -7.66
C HIS A 48 -9.20 11.99 -8.56
N GLY A 49 -8.40 11.09 -7.99
CA GLY A 49 -7.74 9.97 -8.68
C GLY A 49 -6.57 10.38 -9.57
N TYR A 50 -5.99 11.59 -9.40
CA TYR A 50 -4.92 12.08 -10.25
C TYR A 50 -3.58 12.15 -9.52
N ILE A 51 -2.63 11.37 -9.98
CA ILE A 51 -1.24 11.39 -9.53
C ILE A 51 -0.38 11.99 -10.66
N PRO A 52 0.02 13.27 -10.57
CA PRO A 52 0.86 13.89 -11.60
C PRO A 52 2.29 13.36 -11.62
N SER A 53 2.80 12.97 -10.44
CA SER A 53 4.11 12.37 -10.21
C SER A 53 4.03 11.50 -8.95
N PHE A 54 4.42 10.24 -9.07
CA PHE A 54 4.44 9.33 -7.92
C PHE A 54 5.55 9.73 -6.93
N ASP A 55 6.68 10.24 -7.43
CA ASP A 55 7.76 10.74 -6.56
C ASP A 55 7.34 11.92 -5.69
N THR A 56 6.58 12.87 -6.27
CA THR A 56 6.03 14.01 -5.50
C THR A 56 5.04 13.53 -4.45
N LEU A 57 4.17 12.56 -4.77
CA LEU A 57 3.26 11.97 -3.81
C LEU A 57 4.04 11.33 -2.64
N VAL A 58 5.10 10.59 -2.94
CA VAL A 58 5.98 9.97 -1.92
C VAL A 58 6.65 11.04 -1.06
N ASP A 59 7.10 12.14 -1.64
CA ASP A 59 7.72 13.25 -0.91
C ASP A 59 6.74 13.92 0.05
N ASP A 60 5.50 14.18 -0.39
CA ASP A 60 4.43 14.76 0.43
C ASP A 60 4.09 13.85 1.64
N VAL A 61 4.02 12.53 1.40
CA VAL A 61 3.77 11.55 2.46
C VAL A 61 4.94 11.49 3.44
N ALA A 62 6.18 11.41 2.92
CA ALA A 62 7.39 11.35 3.75
C ALA A 62 7.55 12.61 4.61
N GLU A 63 7.27 13.80 4.06
CA GLU A 63 7.30 15.06 4.81
C GLU A 63 6.26 15.06 5.93
N THR A 64 5.05 14.57 5.66
CA THR A 64 3.98 14.50 6.67
C THR A 64 4.37 13.55 7.81
N PHE A 65 4.91 12.38 7.50
CA PHE A 65 5.37 11.42 8.52
C PHE A 65 6.60 11.91 9.26
N ALA A 66 7.49 12.68 8.63
CA ALA A 66 8.60 13.32 9.30
C ALA A 66 8.13 14.34 10.36
N LYS A 67 7.05 15.09 10.07
CA LYS A 67 6.42 16.00 11.05
C LYS A 67 5.85 15.23 12.25
N VAL A 68 5.24 14.07 12.03
CA VAL A 68 4.77 13.19 13.11
C VAL A 68 5.92 12.71 13.96
N LYS A 69 6.96 12.12 13.35
CA LYS A 69 8.17 11.63 14.05
C LYS A 69 8.93 12.73 14.77
N GLY A 70 8.90 13.95 14.22
CA GLY A 70 9.55 15.14 14.79
C GLY A 70 8.85 15.72 16.02
N ASN A 71 7.65 15.26 16.37
CA ASN A 71 6.94 15.70 17.57
C ASN A 71 7.75 15.30 18.81
N PRO A 72 8.05 16.26 19.74
CA PRO A 72 8.78 15.99 20.98
C PRO A 72 8.22 14.84 21.82
N ASP A 73 6.89 14.65 21.82
CA ASP A 73 6.19 13.60 22.56
C ASP A 73 6.51 12.18 22.03
N TYR A 74 7.03 12.06 20.81
CA TYR A 74 7.34 10.80 20.15
C TYR A 74 8.84 10.54 19.99
N ARG A 75 9.68 11.40 20.60
CA ARG A 75 11.14 11.28 20.48
C ARG A 75 11.64 9.94 21.02
N GLY A 76 12.40 9.21 20.20
CA GLY A 76 13.00 7.93 20.57
C GLY A 76 12.00 6.75 20.60
N ILE A 77 10.79 6.94 20.08
CA ILE A 77 9.80 5.88 19.86
C ILE A 77 10.08 5.25 18.48
N PRO A 78 10.16 3.90 18.38
CA PRO A 78 10.29 3.23 17.09
C PRO A 78 9.18 3.60 16.11
N SER A 79 9.50 3.66 14.82
CA SER A 79 8.55 4.06 13.78
C SER A 79 8.53 3.05 12.64
N PHE A 80 7.34 2.61 12.26
CA PHE A 80 7.11 1.62 11.23
C PHE A 80 6.26 2.20 10.09
N LEU A 81 6.57 1.78 8.87
CA LEU A 81 5.70 2.00 7.72
C LEU A 81 4.68 0.86 7.61
N PHE A 82 3.47 1.17 7.26
CA PHE A 82 2.45 0.21 6.83
C PHE A 82 2.00 0.61 5.43
N GLY A 83 2.03 -0.30 4.49
CA GLY A 83 1.60 -0.03 3.12
C GLY A 83 0.73 -1.14 2.55
N GLN A 84 -0.50 -0.79 2.15
CA GLN A 84 -1.43 -1.70 1.49
C GLN A 84 -1.51 -1.37 0.00
N SER A 85 -1.37 -2.38 -0.87
CA SER A 85 -1.49 -2.22 -2.32
C SER A 85 -0.56 -1.12 -2.86
N MET A 86 -1.08 -0.05 -3.49
CA MET A 86 -0.29 1.13 -3.89
C MET A 86 0.46 1.75 -2.71
N GLY A 87 -0.11 1.72 -1.50
CA GLY A 87 0.57 2.17 -0.28
C GLY A 87 1.83 1.38 0.04
N GLY A 88 1.91 0.11 -0.36
CA GLY A 88 3.13 -0.69 -0.27
C GLY A 88 4.25 -0.15 -1.17
N ALA A 89 3.90 0.31 -2.38
CA ALA A 89 4.85 1.00 -3.25
C ALA A 89 5.30 2.36 -2.66
N VAL A 90 4.37 3.11 -2.03
CA VAL A 90 4.70 4.36 -1.32
C VAL A 90 5.69 4.07 -0.18
N ALA A 91 5.41 3.07 0.66
CA ALA A 91 6.27 2.69 1.78
C ALA A 91 7.68 2.28 1.31
N LEU A 92 7.79 1.46 0.27
CA LEU A 92 9.08 1.06 -0.30
C LEU A 92 9.84 2.25 -0.88
N LYS A 93 9.18 3.16 -1.60
CA LYS A 93 9.83 4.37 -2.12
C LYS A 93 10.26 5.33 -1.02
N ILE A 94 9.52 5.45 0.08
CA ILE A 94 9.95 6.18 1.27
C ILE A 94 11.24 5.55 1.82
N HIS A 95 11.29 4.22 1.98
CA HIS A 95 12.48 3.52 2.44
C HIS A 95 13.67 3.76 1.50
N PHE A 96 13.50 3.69 0.17
CA PHE A 96 14.59 3.96 -0.77
C PHE A 96 15.17 5.39 -0.68
N LYS A 97 14.34 6.36 -0.28
CA LYS A 97 14.78 7.74 -0.03
C LYS A 97 15.36 7.95 1.37
N GLN A 98 14.93 7.14 2.34
CA GLN A 98 15.23 7.30 3.77
C GLN A 98 15.58 5.92 4.40
N PRO A 99 16.68 5.26 3.95
CA PRO A 99 16.95 3.85 4.28
C PRO A 99 17.14 3.58 5.77
N ASP A 100 17.60 4.57 6.55
CA ASP A 100 17.92 4.42 7.97
C ASP A 100 16.88 5.08 8.91
N GLU A 101 15.78 5.60 8.35
CA GLU A 101 14.82 6.41 9.12
C GLU A 101 13.68 5.58 9.74
N TRP A 102 13.55 4.30 9.39
CA TRP A 102 12.43 3.45 9.75
C TRP A 102 12.90 2.15 10.40
N ASN A 103 12.21 1.72 11.45
CA ASN A 103 12.52 0.48 12.18
C ASN A 103 11.99 -0.77 11.49
N GLY A 104 11.10 -0.61 10.50
CA GLY A 104 10.58 -1.71 9.70
C GLY A 104 9.37 -1.31 8.87
N ALA A 105 8.90 -2.24 8.04
CA ALA A 105 7.70 -2.04 7.21
C ALA A 105 6.80 -3.27 7.18
N ILE A 106 5.50 -3.01 7.22
CA ILE A 106 4.41 -3.97 7.03
C ILE A 106 3.87 -3.75 5.63
N LEU A 107 3.98 -4.74 4.77
CA LEU A 107 3.59 -4.68 3.37
C LEU A 107 2.45 -5.65 3.10
N VAL A 108 1.25 -5.12 2.84
CA VAL A 108 0.02 -5.89 2.62
C VAL A 108 -0.32 -5.86 1.13
N ALA A 109 -0.27 -7.01 0.47
CA ALA A 109 -0.49 -7.14 -0.97
C ALA A 109 0.19 -6.02 -1.78
N PRO A 110 1.52 -5.75 -1.57
CA PRO A 110 2.17 -4.53 -2.04
C PRO A 110 2.23 -4.47 -3.57
N MET A 111 1.99 -3.27 -4.12
CA MET A 111 2.09 -3.01 -5.56
C MET A 111 3.57 -2.92 -6.00
N CYS A 112 4.28 -4.04 -5.96
CA CYS A 112 5.63 -4.14 -6.53
C CYS A 112 5.59 -4.45 -8.03
N LYS A 113 4.53 -5.12 -8.49
CA LYS A 113 4.18 -5.34 -9.89
C LYS A 113 2.66 -5.40 -10.03
N ILE A 114 2.14 -4.83 -11.10
CA ILE A 114 0.73 -4.98 -11.46
C ILE A 114 0.57 -6.32 -12.19
N SER A 115 -0.44 -7.12 -11.82
CA SER A 115 -0.71 -8.38 -12.48
C SER A 115 -0.93 -8.20 -13.98
N ASP A 116 -0.37 -9.10 -14.79
CA ASP A 116 -0.53 -9.10 -16.24
C ASP A 116 -2.01 -9.21 -16.68
N ASP A 117 -2.87 -9.75 -15.80
CA ASP A 117 -4.33 -9.86 -16.03
C ASP A 117 -5.06 -8.51 -16.07
N VAL A 118 -4.50 -7.48 -15.42
CA VAL A 118 -5.10 -6.12 -15.38
C VAL A 118 -4.36 -5.11 -16.26
N VAL A 119 -3.19 -5.48 -16.77
CA VAL A 119 -2.39 -4.62 -17.65
C VAL A 119 -2.81 -4.85 -19.12
N PRO A 120 -3.14 -3.79 -19.90
CA PRO A 120 -3.48 -3.92 -21.30
C PRO A 120 -2.34 -4.51 -22.14
N ALA A 121 -2.65 -5.17 -23.25
CA ALA A 121 -1.65 -5.70 -24.19
C ALA A 121 -0.64 -4.61 -24.63
N TRP A 122 0.61 -4.98 -24.84
CA TRP A 122 1.73 -4.06 -25.12
C TRP A 122 1.43 -2.97 -26.20
N PRO A 123 0.79 -3.27 -27.35
CA PRO A 123 0.49 -2.21 -28.32
C PRO A 123 -0.48 -1.15 -27.76
N VAL A 124 -1.46 -1.58 -26.96
CA VAL A 124 -2.42 -0.69 -26.30
C VAL A 124 -1.71 0.17 -25.25
N GLN A 125 -0.80 -0.43 -24.48
CA GLN A 125 0.03 0.31 -23.53
C GLN A 125 0.78 1.47 -24.21
N GLN A 126 1.42 1.22 -25.37
CA GLN A 126 2.17 2.27 -26.08
C GLN A 126 1.28 3.45 -26.52
N VAL A 127 0.07 3.14 -26.98
CA VAL A 127 -0.92 4.17 -27.30
C VAL A 127 -1.33 4.97 -26.07
N LEU A 128 -1.62 4.28 -24.95
CA LEU A 128 -2.00 4.93 -23.69
C LEU A 128 -0.86 5.77 -23.11
N ILE A 129 0.38 5.32 -23.20
CA ILE A 129 1.57 6.08 -22.79
C ILE A 129 1.72 7.36 -23.63
N PHE A 130 1.49 7.28 -24.94
CA PHE A 130 1.49 8.46 -25.79
C PHE A 130 0.36 9.42 -25.43
N LEU A 131 -0.85 8.92 -25.27
CA LEU A 131 -2.02 9.71 -24.87
C LEU A 131 -1.85 10.33 -23.48
N ALA A 132 -1.16 9.68 -22.54
CA ALA A 132 -0.88 10.23 -21.21
C ALA A 132 -0.06 11.54 -21.24
N LYS A 133 0.70 11.78 -22.31
CA LYS A 133 1.43 13.03 -22.53
C LYS A 133 0.52 14.18 -23.02
N LEU A 134 -0.49 13.84 -23.79
CA LEU A 134 -1.40 14.82 -24.42
C LEU A 134 -2.65 15.07 -23.57
N LEU A 135 -3.19 14.02 -22.98
CA LEU A 135 -4.47 13.98 -22.27
C LEU A 135 -4.30 13.36 -20.87
N PRO A 136 -3.40 13.87 -20.01
CA PRO A 136 -2.98 13.22 -18.78
C PRO A 136 -4.13 12.99 -17.78
N LYS A 137 -5.18 13.78 -17.84
CA LYS A 137 -6.30 13.74 -16.89
C LYS A 137 -7.47 12.86 -17.35
N GLU A 138 -7.45 12.36 -18.60
CA GLU A 138 -8.52 11.56 -19.16
C GLU A 138 -8.50 10.11 -18.62
N LYS A 139 -9.69 9.48 -18.56
CA LYS A 139 -9.95 8.17 -17.97
C LYS A 139 -10.13 7.12 -19.09
N LEU A 140 -9.11 6.93 -19.91
CA LEU A 140 -9.17 6.08 -21.10
C LEU A 140 -8.56 4.68 -20.89
N VAL A 141 -8.04 4.40 -19.70
CA VAL A 141 -7.46 3.07 -19.39
C VAL A 141 -8.58 2.05 -19.31
N PRO A 142 -8.54 0.96 -20.12
CA PRO A 142 -9.43 -0.17 -19.92
C PRO A 142 -9.22 -0.74 -18.50
N GLN A 143 -10.28 -0.98 -17.79
CA GLN A 143 -10.20 -1.51 -16.42
C GLN A 143 -11.28 -2.57 -16.23
N LYS A 144 -10.91 -3.70 -15.62
CA LYS A 144 -11.83 -4.66 -15.00
C LYS A 144 -12.40 -4.06 -13.71
N ASP A 145 -13.47 -4.59 -13.20
CA ASP A 145 -13.95 -4.23 -11.87
C ASP A 145 -12.94 -4.73 -10.81
N LEU A 146 -12.16 -3.80 -10.27
CA LEU A 146 -11.13 -4.13 -9.27
C LEU A 146 -11.75 -4.60 -7.95
N ALA A 147 -12.96 -4.14 -7.60
CA ALA A 147 -13.62 -4.59 -6.38
C ALA A 147 -14.03 -6.07 -6.49
N GLU A 148 -14.46 -6.53 -7.67
CA GLU A 148 -14.75 -7.93 -7.93
C GLU A 148 -13.49 -8.81 -7.81
N LEU A 149 -12.34 -8.32 -8.24
CA LEU A 149 -11.07 -9.06 -8.17
C LEU A 149 -10.43 -8.99 -6.79
N ALA A 150 -10.74 -7.95 -6.00
CA ALA A 150 -10.08 -7.69 -4.73
C ALA A 150 -10.81 -8.30 -3.53
N PHE A 151 -12.16 -8.37 -3.57
CA PHE A 151 -12.99 -8.80 -2.44
C PHE A 151 -13.56 -10.19 -2.69
N LYS A 152 -13.31 -11.11 -1.78
CA LYS A 152 -13.85 -12.47 -1.83
C LYS A 152 -15.30 -12.52 -1.35
N GLU A 153 -15.61 -11.81 -0.24
CA GLU A 153 -16.94 -11.73 0.34
C GLU A 153 -17.78 -10.67 -0.37
N GLU A 154 -18.91 -11.10 -0.97
CA GLU A 154 -19.79 -10.23 -1.75
C GLU A 154 -20.38 -9.09 -0.89
N GLU A 155 -20.80 -9.40 0.34
CA GLU A 155 -21.34 -8.42 1.27
C GLU A 155 -20.32 -7.31 1.59
N LYS A 156 -19.05 -7.67 1.80
CA LYS A 156 -17.97 -6.71 2.04
C LYS A 156 -17.64 -5.89 0.79
N ARG A 157 -17.71 -6.53 -0.39
CA ARG A 157 -17.59 -5.83 -1.66
C ARG A 157 -18.68 -4.78 -1.84
N GLU A 158 -19.93 -5.10 -1.51
CA GLU A 158 -21.04 -4.13 -1.55
C GLU A 158 -20.84 -2.95 -0.60
N GLN A 159 -20.23 -3.18 0.56
CA GLN A 159 -19.89 -2.11 1.52
C GLN A 159 -18.97 -1.05 0.92
N THR A 160 -18.12 -1.40 -0.07
CA THR A 160 -17.27 -0.41 -0.75
C THR A 160 -18.10 0.73 -1.35
N SER A 161 -19.35 0.47 -1.75
CA SER A 161 -20.25 1.47 -2.34
C SER A 161 -20.57 2.63 -1.38
N TYR A 162 -20.54 2.38 -0.08
CA TYR A 162 -20.82 3.38 0.95
C TYR A 162 -19.64 4.32 1.23
N ASN A 163 -18.43 3.97 0.80
CA ASN A 163 -17.30 4.90 0.88
C ASN A 163 -17.39 5.95 -0.24
N VAL A 164 -18.14 7.02 0.02
CA VAL A 164 -18.46 8.06 -0.97
C VAL A 164 -17.30 8.96 -1.36
N ILE A 165 -16.22 8.97 -0.55
CA ILE A 165 -15.01 9.76 -0.82
C ILE A 165 -13.89 8.96 -1.49
N ALA A 166 -14.07 7.63 -1.63
CA ALA A 166 -13.14 6.79 -2.37
C ALA A 166 -13.21 7.06 -3.88
N TYR A 167 -12.09 6.95 -4.56
CA TYR A 167 -12.04 7.05 -6.02
C TYR A 167 -12.32 5.69 -6.66
N LYS A 168 -13.48 5.53 -7.27
CA LYS A 168 -13.95 4.25 -7.84
C LYS A 168 -13.97 4.21 -9.37
N ASP A 169 -13.56 5.29 -10.01
CA ASP A 169 -13.58 5.40 -11.48
C ASP A 169 -12.26 4.89 -12.09
N LYS A 170 -12.25 4.77 -13.41
CA LYS A 170 -11.06 4.35 -14.17
C LYS A 170 -9.86 5.22 -13.87
N PRO A 171 -8.65 4.65 -13.82
CA PRO A 171 -7.43 5.42 -13.62
C PRO A 171 -7.28 6.48 -14.72
N ARG A 172 -6.83 7.67 -14.33
CA ARG A 172 -6.43 8.68 -15.30
C ARG A 172 -5.16 8.25 -15.99
N LEU A 173 -5.00 8.62 -17.25
CA LEU A 173 -3.85 8.18 -18.07
C LEU A 173 -2.49 8.44 -17.40
N ARG A 174 -2.31 9.64 -16.82
CA ARG A 174 -1.05 9.95 -16.13
C ARG A 174 -0.87 9.10 -14.88
N THR A 175 -1.93 8.91 -14.09
CA THR A 175 -1.89 8.08 -12.87
C THR A 175 -1.50 6.64 -13.20
N ALA A 176 -2.11 6.04 -14.23
CA ALA A 176 -1.77 4.69 -14.67
C ALA A 176 -0.30 4.58 -15.14
N LEU A 177 0.18 5.59 -15.89
CA LEU A 177 1.58 5.65 -16.31
C LEU A 177 2.54 5.77 -15.13
N GLU A 178 2.23 6.58 -14.13
CA GLU A 178 3.04 6.74 -12.93
C GLU A 178 3.07 5.45 -12.09
N MET A 179 1.94 4.76 -11.94
CA MET A 179 1.90 3.44 -11.27
C MET A 179 2.75 2.40 -12.00
N LEU A 180 2.63 2.32 -13.34
CA LEU A 180 3.43 1.40 -14.14
C LEU A 180 4.94 1.67 -14.00
N ARG A 181 5.36 2.93 -14.05
CA ARG A 181 6.77 3.31 -13.87
C ARG A 181 7.28 2.99 -12.48
N THR A 182 6.45 3.26 -11.47
CA THR A 182 6.79 2.98 -10.07
C THR A 182 6.98 1.51 -9.82
N THR A 183 6.12 0.64 -10.36
CA THR A 183 6.29 -0.81 -10.21
C THR A 183 7.56 -1.31 -10.91
N GLN A 184 7.86 -0.81 -12.10
CA GLN A 184 9.12 -1.15 -12.80
C GLN A 184 10.35 -0.69 -12.02
N GLU A 185 10.31 0.51 -11.45
CA GLU A 185 11.40 1.01 -10.59
C GLU A 185 11.59 0.13 -9.36
N ILE A 186 10.51 -0.18 -8.62
CA ILE A 186 10.57 -1.01 -7.41
C ILE A 186 11.11 -2.40 -7.75
N GLU A 187 10.59 -3.04 -8.81
CA GLU A 187 11.04 -4.37 -9.25
C GLU A 187 12.56 -4.39 -9.54
N SER A 188 13.11 -3.30 -10.08
CA SER A 188 14.55 -3.18 -10.35
C SER A 188 15.40 -2.91 -9.11
N ARG A 189 14.80 -2.60 -7.95
CA ARG A 189 15.47 -2.15 -6.73
C ARG A 189 15.16 -3.01 -5.51
N LEU A 190 14.60 -4.20 -5.67
CA LEU A 190 14.25 -5.08 -4.55
C LEU A 190 15.43 -5.39 -3.64
N GLU A 191 16.64 -5.47 -4.20
CA GLU A 191 17.90 -5.72 -3.46
C GLU A 191 18.33 -4.54 -2.58
N GLU A 192 17.72 -3.35 -2.72
CA GLU A 192 17.99 -2.20 -1.86
C GLU A 192 17.18 -2.21 -0.57
N VAL A 193 16.16 -3.09 -0.46
CA VAL A 193 15.32 -3.18 0.74
C VAL A 193 16.12 -3.74 1.90
N SER A 194 16.46 -2.88 2.87
CA SER A 194 17.38 -3.18 3.97
C SER A 194 16.76 -3.14 5.36
N LEU A 195 15.56 -2.53 5.52
CA LEU A 195 14.84 -2.50 6.80
C LEU A 195 14.15 -3.85 7.09
N PRO A 196 13.85 -4.19 8.37
CA PRO A 196 13.00 -5.32 8.72
C PRO A 196 11.64 -5.24 8.01
N ILE A 197 11.17 -6.36 7.43
CA ILE A 197 9.89 -6.40 6.70
C ILE A 197 9.05 -7.61 7.06
N ILE A 198 7.74 -7.39 7.13
CA ILE A 198 6.74 -8.45 6.98
C ILE A 198 5.92 -8.20 5.72
N ILE A 199 5.79 -9.22 4.89
CA ILE A 199 5.00 -9.22 3.65
C ILE A 199 3.83 -10.18 3.85
N LEU A 200 2.62 -9.67 3.64
CA LEU A 200 1.35 -10.38 3.85
C LEU A 200 0.58 -10.35 2.52
N HIS A 201 0.26 -11.50 1.93
CA HIS A 201 -0.33 -11.54 0.58
C HIS A 201 -1.29 -12.72 0.43
N GLY A 202 -2.42 -12.51 -0.24
CA GLY A 202 -3.33 -13.56 -0.67
C GLY A 202 -2.74 -14.33 -1.86
N ASP A 203 -2.70 -15.66 -1.83
CA ASP A 203 -2.11 -16.43 -2.93
C ASP A 203 -3.01 -16.54 -4.17
N ALA A 204 -4.28 -16.14 -4.05
CA ALA A 204 -5.23 -16.01 -5.15
C ALA A 204 -5.48 -14.54 -5.58
N ASP A 205 -4.58 -13.60 -5.23
CA ASP A 205 -4.65 -12.20 -5.62
C ASP A 205 -4.50 -12.04 -7.15
N LEU A 206 -5.49 -11.41 -7.79
CA LEU A 206 -5.54 -11.12 -9.22
C LEU A 206 -5.31 -9.62 -9.53
N VAL A 207 -5.07 -8.78 -8.51
CA VAL A 207 -4.83 -7.34 -8.66
C VAL A 207 -3.34 -7.03 -8.65
N THR A 208 -2.62 -7.51 -7.63
CA THR A 208 -1.17 -7.48 -7.53
C THR A 208 -0.62 -8.91 -7.54
N ASP A 209 0.47 -9.13 -8.28
CA ASP A 209 0.99 -10.49 -8.48
C ASP A 209 1.69 -11.00 -7.20
N PRO A 210 1.22 -12.10 -6.55
CA PRO A 210 1.87 -12.66 -5.37
C PRO A 210 3.30 -13.15 -5.63
N ALA A 211 3.66 -13.44 -6.89
CA ALA A 211 5.03 -13.85 -7.24
C ALA A 211 6.03 -12.74 -6.91
N VAL A 212 5.64 -11.47 -7.03
CA VAL A 212 6.54 -10.35 -6.73
C VAL A 212 6.76 -10.17 -5.22
N SER A 213 5.79 -10.54 -4.39
CA SER A 213 5.99 -10.62 -2.94
C SER A 213 7.01 -11.69 -2.56
N LYS A 214 7.02 -12.82 -3.28
CA LYS A 214 8.07 -13.84 -3.14
C LYS A 214 9.42 -13.32 -3.61
N ASP A 215 9.46 -12.66 -4.77
CA ASP A 215 10.68 -12.03 -5.29
C ASP A 215 11.24 -10.97 -4.32
N LEU A 216 10.38 -10.13 -3.75
CA LEU A 216 10.77 -9.15 -2.73
C LEU A 216 11.36 -9.86 -1.50
N TYR A 217 10.69 -10.90 -1.00
CA TYR A 217 11.18 -11.69 0.12
C TYR A 217 12.55 -12.32 -0.18
N GLU A 218 12.75 -12.88 -1.37
CA GLU A 218 14.01 -13.50 -1.75
C GLU A 218 15.14 -12.49 -1.93
N LYS A 219 14.88 -11.39 -2.64
CA LYS A 219 15.89 -10.41 -3.08
C LYS A 219 16.21 -9.32 -2.04
N ALA A 220 15.27 -9.02 -1.12
CA ALA A 220 15.52 -8.02 -0.09
C ALA A 220 16.82 -8.27 0.66
N LYS A 221 17.65 -7.23 0.82
CA LYS A 221 18.96 -7.28 1.48
C LYS A 221 18.86 -7.61 2.97
N THR A 222 17.78 -7.20 3.61
CA THR A 222 17.57 -7.50 5.03
C THR A 222 17.53 -9.00 5.30
N SER A 223 18.13 -9.43 6.40
CA SER A 223 17.97 -10.80 6.94
C SER A 223 16.71 -10.95 7.79
N ASP A 224 16.17 -9.83 8.29
CA ASP A 224 14.95 -9.78 9.09
C ASP A 224 13.74 -9.57 8.18
N LYS A 225 13.25 -10.67 7.63
CA LYS A 225 12.15 -10.67 6.67
C LYS A 225 11.22 -11.85 6.87
N THR A 226 9.92 -11.59 6.84
CA THR A 226 8.85 -12.57 6.97
C THR A 226 7.93 -12.49 5.77
N LEU A 227 7.56 -13.62 5.20
CA LEU A 227 6.51 -13.75 4.18
C LEU A 227 5.39 -14.63 4.70
N ARG A 228 4.15 -14.11 4.66
CA ARG A 228 2.92 -14.83 4.96
C ARG A 228 2.04 -14.86 3.72
N LEU A 229 1.79 -16.04 3.18
CA LEU A 229 0.84 -16.24 2.10
C LEU A 229 -0.43 -16.87 2.67
N TYR A 230 -1.56 -16.20 2.46
CA TYR A 230 -2.87 -16.66 2.92
C TYR A 230 -3.55 -17.43 1.79
N LYS A 231 -3.80 -18.71 2.09
CA LYS A 231 -4.33 -19.64 1.10
C LYS A 231 -5.73 -19.23 0.60
N ASP A 232 -5.90 -19.25 -0.73
CA ASP A 232 -7.14 -18.92 -1.43
C ASP A 232 -7.66 -17.49 -1.11
N ALA A 233 -6.85 -16.62 -0.49
CA ALA A 233 -7.22 -15.25 -0.20
C ALA A 233 -6.97 -14.32 -1.40
N TYR A 234 -7.86 -13.34 -1.56
CA TYR A 234 -7.81 -12.35 -2.62
C TYR A 234 -6.94 -11.14 -2.23
N HIS A 235 -7.05 -10.03 -2.96
CA HIS A 235 -6.23 -8.84 -2.75
C HIS A 235 -6.47 -8.15 -1.41
N SER A 236 -7.74 -7.99 -1.03
CA SER A 236 -8.17 -7.25 0.16
C SER A 236 -8.18 -8.14 1.40
N ILE A 237 -7.01 -8.66 1.80
CA ILE A 237 -6.88 -9.60 2.93
C ILE A 237 -7.25 -9.00 4.30
N LEU A 238 -7.35 -7.68 4.41
CA LEU A 238 -7.71 -6.97 5.64
C LEU A 238 -9.16 -6.44 5.66
N GLU A 239 -9.90 -6.56 4.56
CA GLU A 239 -11.26 -6.04 4.46
C GLU A 239 -12.22 -6.88 3.60
N GLY A 240 -11.70 -7.73 2.71
CA GLY A 240 -12.47 -8.46 1.70
C GLY A 240 -12.64 -9.94 1.94
N GLU A 241 -11.99 -10.48 2.94
CA GLU A 241 -12.02 -11.90 3.35
C GLU A 241 -13.01 -12.13 4.50
N PRO A 242 -13.35 -13.39 4.84
CA PRO A 242 -14.09 -13.71 6.07
C PRO A 242 -13.42 -13.13 7.32
N ASP A 243 -14.21 -12.76 8.34
CA ASP A 243 -13.71 -12.08 9.53
C ASP A 243 -12.58 -12.83 10.24
N GLU A 244 -12.67 -14.17 10.32
CA GLU A 244 -11.62 -14.99 10.95
C GLU A 244 -10.28 -14.85 10.21
N ALA A 245 -10.30 -14.77 8.89
CA ALA A 245 -9.09 -14.57 8.08
C ALA A 245 -8.53 -13.15 8.28
N ILE A 246 -9.40 -12.14 8.30
CA ILE A 246 -8.99 -10.75 8.58
C ILE A 246 -8.34 -10.64 9.96
N PHE A 247 -8.95 -11.22 11.01
CA PHE A 247 -8.37 -11.19 12.35
C PHE A 247 -7.03 -11.92 12.42
N GLN A 248 -6.86 -13.03 11.69
CA GLN A 248 -5.57 -13.71 11.60
C GLN A 248 -4.49 -12.79 11.01
N VAL A 249 -4.80 -12.05 9.94
CA VAL A 249 -3.86 -11.09 9.33
C VAL A 249 -3.51 -9.98 10.31
N LEU A 250 -4.49 -9.44 11.04
CA LEU A 250 -4.28 -8.40 12.06
C LEU A 250 -3.43 -8.91 13.23
N ASP A 251 -3.63 -10.15 13.66
CA ASP A 251 -2.82 -10.79 14.71
C ASP A 251 -1.38 -11.02 14.26
N ASP A 252 -1.16 -11.42 13.00
CA ASP A 252 0.18 -11.53 12.42
C ASP A 252 0.90 -10.16 12.39
N ILE A 253 0.19 -9.09 12.02
CA ILE A 253 0.72 -7.72 12.02
C ILE A 253 1.10 -7.27 13.43
N THR A 254 0.20 -7.41 14.41
CA THR A 254 0.43 -6.95 15.77
C THR A 254 1.51 -7.76 16.47
N SER A 255 1.56 -9.08 16.23
CA SER A 255 2.62 -9.95 16.75
C SER A 255 3.99 -9.57 16.20
N TRP A 256 4.08 -9.25 14.91
CA TRP A 256 5.33 -8.79 14.30
C TRP A 256 5.76 -7.43 14.86
N LEU A 257 4.83 -6.49 14.99
CA LEU A 257 5.08 -5.20 15.60
C LEU A 257 5.58 -5.33 17.05
N ASP A 258 4.99 -6.22 17.85
CA ASP A 258 5.41 -6.46 19.24
C ASP A 258 6.84 -6.99 19.34
N GLN A 259 7.27 -7.83 18.40
CA GLN A 259 8.63 -8.34 18.34
C GLN A 259 9.65 -7.25 17.96
N HIS A 260 9.27 -6.33 17.07
CA HIS A 260 10.18 -5.30 16.53
C HIS A 260 10.11 -3.95 17.25
N SER A 261 9.11 -3.73 18.12
CA SER A 261 9.00 -2.54 18.95
C SER A 261 9.60 -2.70 20.34
N ALA A 262 9.93 -3.93 20.75
CA ALA A 262 10.63 -4.17 22.02
C ALA A 262 12.00 -3.49 21.96
N LYS A 263 12.28 -2.57 22.89
CA LYS A 263 13.64 -2.03 23.04
C LYS A 263 14.55 -3.19 23.43
N GLU A 264 15.63 -3.38 22.68
CA GLU A 264 16.74 -4.17 23.21
C GLU A 264 17.15 -3.55 24.56
N VAL A 265 16.99 -4.33 25.62
CA VAL A 265 17.35 -3.95 27.00
C VAL A 265 18.84 -4.12 27.19
#